data_8cfe67213e39d7dcd9120b2508120675
#
_entry.id   8cfe67213e39d7dcd9120b2508120675
#
_cell.length_a   1.000
_cell.length_b   1.000
_cell.length_c   1.000
_cell.angle_alpha   90.00
_cell.angle_beta   90.00
_cell.angle_gamma   90.00
#
_symmetry.space_group_name_H-M   'P 1'
#
loop_
_entity.id
_entity.type
_entity.pdbx_description
1 polymer ?
#
loop_
_entity_poly.entity_id
_entity_poly.type
_entity_poly.pdbx_seq_one_letter_code
_entity_poly.pdbx_strand_id
1 'polypeptide(L)'
;MSRSATLSPDQQSLKAAFKALAKAFGGQVAVEAETGVRQQEISDFGLPNVARFAPIDLIDHLEDCTHGAAGWPHITSWLCRRRGGVFVPLPQGSNDADGMMRTVAEMAAEFGDVSRAVADAVCPNGPDGEEVNPTEARLALD
;
A
#
# COMPACT_ATOMS: atom_id res chain seq x y z
N MET A 1 2.93 -16.75 -28.91
CA MET A 1 1.63 -17.19 -28.33
C MET A 1 1.74 -17.15 -26.82
N SER A 2 1.04 -16.21 -26.21
CA SER A 2 0.97 -16.14 -24.74
C SER A 2 0.11 -17.29 -24.25
N ARG A 3 0.69 -18.21 -23.46
CA ARG A 3 -0.08 -19.27 -22.81
C ARG A 3 -1.03 -18.60 -21.81
N SER A 4 -2.33 -18.74 -22.04
CA SER A 4 -3.34 -18.41 -21.03
C SER A 4 -3.05 -19.26 -19.79
N ALA A 5 -2.64 -18.62 -18.70
CA ALA A 5 -2.35 -19.29 -17.45
C ALA A 5 -3.47 -18.98 -16.44
N THR A 6 -3.92 -19.98 -15.73
CA THR A 6 -4.83 -19.76 -14.60
C THR A 6 -4.00 -19.23 -13.43
N LEU A 7 -4.07 -17.91 -13.22
CA LEU A 7 -3.40 -17.24 -12.11
C LEU A 7 -4.22 -17.37 -10.81
N SER A 8 -3.53 -17.45 -9.69
CA SER A 8 -4.19 -17.43 -8.38
C SER A 8 -4.88 -16.08 -8.13
N PRO A 9 -5.88 -16.02 -7.23
CA PRO A 9 -6.53 -14.75 -6.86
C PRO A 9 -5.52 -13.67 -6.41
N ASP A 10 -4.49 -14.06 -5.68
CA ASP A 10 -3.42 -13.16 -5.24
C ASP A 10 -2.62 -12.59 -6.41
N GLN A 11 -2.28 -13.44 -7.38
CA GLN A 11 -1.56 -13.01 -8.58
C GLN A 11 -2.42 -12.07 -9.44
N GLN A 12 -3.73 -12.33 -9.54
CA GLN A 12 -4.66 -11.44 -10.23
C GLN A 12 -4.79 -10.09 -9.51
N SER A 13 -4.83 -10.10 -8.18
CA SER A 13 -4.85 -8.90 -7.36
C SER A 13 -3.56 -8.06 -7.52
N LEU A 14 -2.38 -8.71 -7.58
CA LEU A 14 -1.12 -8.04 -7.87
C LEU A 14 -1.14 -7.36 -9.24
N LYS A 15 -1.68 -8.04 -10.26
CA LYS A 15 -1.83 -7.47 -11.60
C LYS A 15 -2.78 -6.28 -11.63
N ALA A 16 -3.86 -6.32 -10.86
CA ALA A 16 -4.77 -5.20 -10.71
C ALA A 16 -4.06 -3.99 -10.05
N ALA A 17 -3.22 -4.24 -9.04
CA ALA A 17 -2.40 -3.20 -8.41
C ALA A 17 -1.40 -2.59 -9.40
N PHE A 18 -0.72 -3.39 -10.22
CA PHE A 18 0.16 -2.88 -11.28
C PHE A 18 -0.60 -2.05 -12.32
N LYS A 19 -1.79 -2.49 -12.72
CA LYS A 19 -2.65 -1.73 -13.65
C LYS A 19 -3.03 -0.35 -13.08
N ALA A 20 -3.30 -0.29 -11.77
CA ALA A 20 -3.58 0.96 -11.08
C ALA A 20 -2.34 1.88 -11.03
N LEU A 21 -1.15 1.33 -10.77
CA LEU A 21 0.13 2.03 -10.82
C LEU A 21 0.39 2.63 -12.21
N ALA A 22 0.30 1.82 -13.27
CA ALA A 22 0.49 2.27 -14.64
C ALA A 22 -0.51 3.38 -15.03
N LYS A 23 -1.76 3.27 -14.56
CA LYS A 23 -2.78 4.31 -14.76
C LYS A 23 -2.43 5.60 -14.02
N ALA A 24 -1.97 5.51 -12.78
CA ALA A 24 -1.56 6.67 -11.97
C ALA A 24 -0.37 7.40 -12.60
N PHE A 25 0.53 6.68 -13.27
CA PHE A 25 1.65 7.25 -14.01
C PHE A 25 1.22 7.99 -15.29
N GLY A 26 0.05 7.72 -15.83
CA GLY A 26 -0.44 8.34 -17.07
C GLY A 26 -0.78 7.34 -18.17
N GLY A 27 -0.79 6.04 -17.84
CA GLY A 27 -1.14 4.96 -18.76
C GLY A 27 0.06 4.33 -19.47
N GLN A 28 -0.21 3.30 -20.26
CA GLN A 28 0.82 2.48 -20.91
C GLN A 28 1.74 3.28 -21.83
N VAL A 29 1.21 4.27 -22.53
CA VAL A 29 1.98 5.14 -23.44
C VAL A 29 3.00 5.97 -22.67
N ALA A 30 2.58 6.54 -21.54
CA ALA A 30 3.47 7.32 -20.70
C ALA A 30 4.57 6.44 -20.06
N VAL A 31 4.22 5.24 -19.61
CA VAL A 31 5.20 4.28 -19.07
C VAL A 31 6.20 3.86 -20.16
N GLU A 32 5.77 3.56 -21.39
CA GLU A 32 6.68 3.24 -22.49
C GLU A 32 7.63 4.40 -22.81
N ALA A 33 7.10 5.63 -22.88
CA ALA A 33 7.91 6.81 -23.17
C ALA A 33 8.99 7.04 -22.10
N GLU A 34 8.69 6.79 -20.84
CA GLU A 34 9.60 6.97 -19.71
C GLU A 34 10.64 5.85 -19.62
N THR A 35 10.19 4.60 -19.74
CA THR A 35 11.01 3.43 -19.39
C THR A 35 11.59 2.67 -20.58
N GLY A 36 11.08 2.92 -21.80
CA GLY A 36 11.40 2.15 -23.00
C GLY A 36 10.80 0.75 -23.04
N VAL A 37 10.04 0.35 -22.03
CA VAL A 37 9.33 -0.94 -22.01
C VAL A 37 8.15 -0.86 -22.95
N ARG A 38 8.01 -1.82 -23.87
CA ARG A 38 6.95 -1.81 -24.89
C ARG A 38 5.55 -1.87 -24.29
N GLN A 39 4.60 -1.13 -24.86
CA GLN A 39 3.19 -1.12 -24.39
C GLN A 39 2.60 -2.51 -24.24
N GLN A 40 2.91 -3.44 -25.15
CA GLN A 40 2.43 -4.81 -25.08
C GLN A 40 2.93 -5.52 -23.80
N GLU A 41 4.17 -5.30 -23.40
CA GLU A 41 4.73 -5.86 -22.16
C GLU A 41 4.07 -5.25 -20.94
N ILE A 42 3.89 -3.93 -20.94
CA ILE A 42 3.19 -3.20 -19.86
C ILE A 42 1.76 -3.69 -19.74
N SER A 43 1.07 -3.91 -20.87
CA SER A 43 -0.26 -4.53 -20.91
C SER A 43 -0.26 -5.92 -20.29
N ASP A 44 0.69 -6.77 -20.67
CA ASP A 44 0.84 -8.14 -20.18
C ASP A 44 1.05 -8.20 -18.66
N PHE A 45 1.77 -7.22 -18.09
CA PHE A 45 1.95 -7.11 -16.65
C PHE A 45 0.64 -6.84 -15.89
N GLY A 46 -0.34 -6.20 -16.52
CA GLY A 46 -1.67 -5.90 -15.94
C GLY A 46 -2.77 -6.91 -16.29
N LEU A 47 -2.55 -7.83 -17.24
CA LEU A 47 -3.57 -8.77 -17.69
C LEU A 47 -3.72 -9.97 -16.73
N PRO A 48 -4.96 -10.30 -16.29
CA PRO A 48 -5.20 -11.32 -15.27
C PRO A 48 -4.96 -12.77 -15.73
N ASN A 49 -4.80 -12.99 -17.04
CA ASN A 49 -4.63 -14.31 -17.65
C ASN A 49 -3.23 -14.52 -18.28
N VAL A 50 -2.32 -13.58 -18.08
CA VAL A 50 -0.95 -13.64 -18.58
C VAL A 50 0.02 -13.85 -17.42
N ALA A 51 0.78 -14.95 -17.43
CA ALA A 51 1.77 -15.28 -16.40
C ALA A 51 3.08 -14.50 -16.58
N ARG A 52 2.99 -13.18 -16.73
CA ARG A 52 4.13 -12.26 -16.84
C ARG A 52 3.92 -11.11 -15.85
N PHE A 53 4.92 -10.85 -15.03
CA PHE A 53 4.87 -9.83 -13.99
C PHE A 53 5.90 -8.75 -14.26
N ALA A 54 5.62 -7.54 -13.78
CA ALA A 54 6.56 -6.43 -13.89
C ALA A 54 7.81 -6.70 -13.04
N PRO A 55 9.00 -6.38 -13.54
CA PRO A 55 10.23 -6.40 -12.77
C PRO A 55 10.16 -5.43 -11.59
N ILE A 56 10.88 -5.74 -10.52
CA ILE A 56 10.84 -4.94 -9.28
C ILE A 56 11.45 -3.53 -9.48
N ASP A 57 12.47 -3.41 -10.29
CA ASP A 57 13.10 -2.15 -10.64
C ASP A 57 12.14 -1.22 -11.41
N LEU A 58 11.33 -1.77 -12.31
CA LEU A 58 10.28 -1.02 -12.99
C LEU A 58 9.21 -0.53 -11.99
N ILE A 59 8.81 -1.38 -11.05
CA ILE A 59 7.82 -1.04 -10.03
C ILE A 59 8.35 0.10 -9.16
N ASP A 60 9.58 -0.03 -8.66
CA ASP A 60 10.24 0.96 -7.82
C ASP A 60 10.29 2.33 -8.50
N HIS A 61 10.76 2.36 -9.76
CA HIS A 61 10.81 3.58 -10.56
C HIS A 61 9.43 4.23 -10.75
N LEU A 62 8.41 3.45 -11.09
CA LEU A 62 7.06 3.98 -11.28
C LEU A 62 6.41 4.46 -9.99
N GLU A 63 6.65 3.78 -8.85
CA GLU A 63 6.16 4.22 -7.54
C GLU A 63 6.86 5.49 -7.09
N ASP A 64 8.16 5.64 -7.35
CA ASP A 64 8.89 6.89 -7.08
C ASP A 64 8.32 8.07 -7.88
N CYS A 65 8.12 7.88 -9.17
CA CYS A 65 7.53 8.90 -10.05
C CYS A 65 6.07 9.25 -9.75
N THR A 66 5.31 8.35 -9.11
CA THR A 66 3.90 8.56 -8.74
C THR A 66 3.72 8.95 -7.28
N HIS A 67 4.78 9.33 -6.59
CA HIS A 67 4.74 9.73 -5.18
C HIS A 67 3.65 10.79 -4.92
N GLY A 68 2.82 10.54 -3.92
CA GLY A 68 1.70 11.42 -3.55
C GLY A 68 0.44 11.29 -4.43
N ALA A 69 0.45 10.46 -5.49
CA ALA A 69 -0.74 10.17 -6.25
C ALA A 69 -1.74 9.32 -5.43
N ALA A 70 -3.04 9.43 -5.78
CA ALA A 70 -4.07 8.64 -5.10
C ALA A 70 -3.79 7.13 -5.18
N GLY A 71 -3.79 6.46 -4.03
CA GLY A 71 -3.50 5.03 -3.91
C GLY A 71 -2.01 4.68 -3.85
N TRP A 72 -1.13 5.67 -3.87
CA TRP A 72 0.32 5.47 -3.70
C TRP A 72 0.67 4.96 -2.28
N PRO A 73 1.67 4.08 -2.18
CA PRO A 73 2.33 3.26 -3.20
C PRO A 73 1.50 1.98 -3.48
N HIS A 74 1.15 1.77 -4.75
CA HIS A 74 0.18 0.75 -5.14
C HIS A 74 0.63 -0.69 -4.86
N ILE A 75 1.85 -1.05 -5.30
CA ILE A 75 2.41 -2.40 -5.16
C ILE A 75 2.99 -2.60 -3.77
N THR A 76 3.73 -1.63 -3.26
CA THR A 76 4.32 -1.69 -1.91
C THR A 76 3.23 -1.83 -0.85
N SER A 77 2.15 -1.05 -0.91
CA SER A 77 1.00 -1.20 0.00
C SER A 77 0.31 -2.56 -0.14
N TRP A 78 0.20 -3.09 -1.36
CA TRP A 78 -0.35 -4.42 -1.58
C TRP A 78 0.52 -5.50 -0.93
N LEU A 79 1.85 -5.42 -1.09
CA LEU A 79 2.81 -6.34 -0.48
C LEU A 79 2.75 -6.29 1.06
N CYS A 80 2.67 -5.09 1.64
CA CYS A 80 2.54 -4.91 3.09
C CYS A 80 1.26 -5.59 3.61
N ARG A 81 0.10 -5.29 3.02
CA ARG A 81 -1.19 -5.89 3.44
C ARG A 81 -1.18 -7.41 3.34
N ARG A 82 -0.59 -7.95 2.27
CA ARG A 82 -0.46 -9.40 2.09
C ARG A 82 0.39 -10.08 3.19
N ARG A 83 1.27 -9.33 3.83
CA ARG A 83 2.13 -9.79 4.95
C ARG A 83 1.55 -9.45 6.32
N GLY A 84 0.31 -8.96 6.38
CA GLY A 84 -0.33 -8.55 7.64
C GLY A 84 0.18 -7.20 8.18
N GLY A 85 0.77 -6.37 7.32
CA GLY A 85 1.28 -5.05 7.65
C GLY A 85 0.59 -3.93 6.89
N VAL A 86 0.95 -2.71 7.23
CA VAL A 86 0.55 -1.49 6.52
C VAL A 86 1.80 -0.72 6.09
N PHE A 87 1.69 -0.02 4.97
CA PHE A 87 2.71 0.93 4.56
C PHE A 87 2.46 2.26 5.25
N VAL A 88 3.47 2.77 5.93
CA VAL A 88 3.45 4.11 6.54
C VAL A 88 4.61 4.91 5.94
N PRO A 89 4.32 5.97 5.18
CA PRO A 89 5.39 6.81 4.64
C PRO A 89 6.12 7.50 5.79
N LEU A 90 7.43 7.51 5.74
CA LEU A 90 8.20 8.33 6.66
C LEU A 90 7.95 9.81 6.33
N PRO A 91 7.81 10.67 7.35
CA PRO A 91 7.71 12.10 7.12
C PRO A 91 8.91 12.58 6.32
N GLN A 92 8.65 13.36 5.29
CA GLN A 92 9.68 14.10 4.57
C GLN A 92 10.18 15.21 5.50
N GLY A 93 10.92 14.81 6.55
CA GLY A 93 11.53 15.74 7.50
C GLY A 93 12.76 16.40 6.89
N SER A 94 13.05 17.63 7.31
CA SER A 94 14.36 18.24 7.16
C SER A 94 15.45 17.21 7.47
N ASN A 95 16.53 17.21 6.71
CA ASN A 95 17.69 16.29 6.89
C ASN A 95 18.42 16.49 8.25
N ASP A 96 17.74 17.02 9.21
CA ASP A 96 18.20 17.22 10.56
C ASP A 96 17.69 16.06 11.45
N ALA A 97 18.61 15.41 12.13
CA ALA A 97 18.35 14.25 13.00
C ALA A 97 17.31 14.57 14.10
N ASP A 98 17.25 15.81 14.56
CA ASP A 98 16.32 16.26 15.61
C ASP A 98 14.88 16.34 15.10
N GLY A 99 14.66 16.79 13.85
CA GLY A 99 13.34 16.80 13.22
C GLY A 99 12.80 15.40 12.99
N MET A 100 13.65 14.48 12.54
CA MET A 100 13.29 13.07 12.34
C MET A 100 12.93 12.38 13.67
N MET A 101 13.72 12.59 14.72
CA MET A 101 13.45 12.04 16.06
C MET A 101 12.15 12.58 16.65
N ARG A 102 11.86 13.87 16.46
CA ARG A 102 10.60 14.47 16.92
C ARG A 102 9.40 13.84 16.24
N THR A 103 9.45 13.71 14.92
CA THR A 103 8.33 13.12 14.16
C THR A 103 8.11 11.63 14.50
N VAL A 104 9.18 10.87 14.70
CA VAL A 104 9.09 9.47 15.16
C VAL A 104 8.46 9.42 16.57
N ALA A 105 8.82 10.35 17.46
CA ALA A 105 8.24 10.43 18.80
C ALA A 105 6.75 10.79 18.76
N GLU A 106 6.34 11.72 17.91
CA GLU A 106 4.93 12.09 17.70
C GLU A 106 4.12 10.91 17.18
N MET A 107 4.61 10.21 16.14
CA MET A 107 3.97 9.00 15.62
C MET A 107 3.86 7.89 16.66
N ALA A 108 4.89 7.70 17.50
CA ALA A 108 4.88 6.71 18.57
C ALA A 108 3.84 7.07 19.66
N ALA A 109 3.67 8.34 19.95
CA ALA A 109 2.65 8.83 20.89
C ALA A 109 1.23 8.57 20.37
N GLU A 110 0.95 8.95 19.12
CA GLU A 110 -0.35 8.70 18.48
C GLU A 110 -0.67 7.20 18.40
N PHE A 111 0.31 6.37 18.04
CA PHE A 111 0.12 4.92 18.04
C PHE A 111 -0.12 4.37 19.44
N GLY A 112 0.51 4.96 20.47
CA GLY A 112 0.27 4.62 21.88
C GLY A 112 -1.15 4.95 22.32
N ASP A 113 -1.72 6.06 21.87
CA ASP A 113 -3.09 6.46 22.18
C ASP A 113 -4.12 5.53 21.53
N VAL A 114 -3.92 5.17 20.25
CA VAL A 114 -4.75 4.17 19.57
C VAL A 114 -4.68 2.82 20.29
N SER A 115 -3.48 2.38 20.66
CA SER A 115 -3.29 1.11 21.36
C SER A 115 -3.98 1.10 22.73
N ARG A 116 -3.97 2.22 23.43
CA ARG A 116 -4.66 2.38 24.72
C ARG A 116 -6.18 2.35 24.54
N ALA A 117 -6.71 3.07 23.54
CA ALA A 117 -8.14 3.08 23.22
C ALA A 117 -8.65 1.67 22.88
N VAL A 118 -7.88 0.90 22.10
CA VAL A 118 -8.20 -0.50 21.80
C VAL A 118 -8.15 -1.37 23.05
N ALA A 119 -7.13 -1.22 23.89
CA ALA A 119 -7.01 -1.96 25.15
C ALA A 119 -8.17 -1.67 26.10
N ASP A 120 -8.61 -0.42 26.19
CA ASP A 120 -9.76 0.00 27.02
C ASP A 120 -11.08 -0.58 26.46
N ALA A 121 -11.23 -0.59 25.13
CA ALA A 121 -12.41 -1.17 24.46
C ALA A 121 -12.54 -2.69 24.65
N VAL A 122 -11.41 -3.40 24.73
CA VAL A 122 -11.37 -4.88 24.93
C VAL A 122 -11.24 -5.25 26.42
N CYS A 123 -11.31 -4.28 27.34
CA CYS A 123 -11.17 -4.53 28.77
C CYS A 123 -12.32 -5.43 29.28
N PRO A 124 -12.04 -6.52 30.05
CA PRO A 124 -13.08 -7.40 30.59
C PRO A 124 -14.10 -6.70 31.52
N ASN A 125 -13.75 -5.54 32.06
CA ASN A 125 -14.61 -4.69 32.89
C ASN A 125 -15.30 -3.56 32.10
N GLY A 126 -15.15 -3.54 30.78
CA GLY A 126 -15.86 -2.62 29.89
C GLY A 126 -17.36 -2.92 29.81
N PRO A 127 -18.15 -2.00 29.22
CA PRO A 127 -19.63 -2.12 29.20
C PRO A 127 -20.12 -3.44 28.54
N ASP A 128 -19.37 -3.99 27.60
CA ASP A 128 -19.73 -5.21 26.83
C ASP A 128 -18.71 -6.37 27.01
N GLY A 129 -17.78 -6.28 27.95
CA GLY A 129 -16.77 -7.30 28.22
C GLY A 129 -15.63 -7.33 27.19
N GLU A 130 -15.29 -8.53 26.67
CA GLU A 130 -14.19 -8.70 25.72
C GLU A 130 -14.56 -8.38 24.26
N GLU A 131 -15.83 -8.12 23.96
CA GLU A 131 -16.32 -7.81 22.61
C GLU A 131 -16.31 -6.31 22.36
N VAL A 132 -15.65 -5.87 21.30
CA VAL A 132 -15.64 -4.48 20.86
C VAL A 132 -16.96 -4.18 20.15
N ASN A 133 -17.81 -3.37 20.74
CA ASN A 133 -19.05 -2.97 20.11
C ASN A 133 -18.85 -1.79 19.12
N PRO A 134 -19.86 -1.51 18.24
CA PRO A 134 -19.76 -0.43 17.27
C PRO A 134 -19.54 0.98 17.85
N THR A 135 -19.93 1.19 19.12
CA THR A 135 -19.77 2.47 19.81
C THR A 135 -18.33 2.65 20.29
N GLU A 136 -17.73 1.61 20.84
CA GLU A 136 -16.32 1.59 21.26
C GLU A 136 -15.37 1.67 20.06
N ALA A 137 -15.70 1.00 18.95
CA ALA A 137 -14.95 1.11 17.71
C ALA A 137 -14.95 2.54 17.15
N ARG A 138 -16.04 3.30 17.33
CA ARG A 138 -16.09 4.71 16.91
C ARG A 138 -15.22 5.62 17.77
N LEU A 139 -15.23 5.43 19.09
CA LEU A 139 -14.43 6.22 20.02
C LEU A 139 -12.93 6.02 19.83
N ALA A 140 -12.51 4.88 19.33
CA ALA A 140 -11.10 4.59 19.03
C ALA A 140 -10.58 5.27 17.73
N LEU A 141 -11.49 5.83 16.91
CA LEU A 141 -11.17 6.44 15.62
C LEU A 141 -11.30 7.97 15.58
N ASP A 142 -11.84 8.59 16.64
CA ASP A 142 -11.93 10.05 16.85
C ASP A 142 -10.74 10.56 17.67
#